data_2bd59688370c369647b7bebfade2d4ee
#
_entry.id   2bd59688370c369647b7bebfade2d4ee
#
_cell.length_a   1.000
_cell.length_b   1.000
_cell.length_c   1.000
_cell.angle_alpha   90.00
_cell.angle_beta   90.00
_cell.angle_gamma   90.00
#
_symmetry.space_group_name_H-M   'P 1'
#
loop_
_entity.id
_entity.type
_entity.pdbx_description
1 polymer ?
#
loop_
_entity_poly.entity_id
_entity_poly.type
_entity_poly.pdbx_seq_one_letter_code
_entity_poly.pdbx_strand_id
1 'polypeptide(L)'
;RSEMCIRDRFTDSGAGTLIRRGYKLFRASSIEDAGSERLRSMLREYDQDVRENRKSVSQIFSELSRSPYTVYGDEGMNCIAFVSHPPNEVPVLLRLVITRDAVMNNILDNVWAMIRKDYRRLVWTARADDENRAWHFEHADGSFTRNRRSLFFYGLQDVGEVEQTMRELE
;
A
#
# COMPACT_ATOMS: atom_id res chain seq x y z
N ARG A 1 20.64 -10.78 6.78
CA ARG A 1 20.15 -10.98 6.52
C ARG A 1 19.75 -10.87 6.10
N SER A 2 19.89 -10.74 6.14
CA SER A 2 19.22 -11.04 5.82
C SER A 2 19.08 -10.64 5.18
N GLU A 3 19.13 -10.28 4.93
CA GLU A 3 18.64 -10.30 4.44
C GLU A 3 18.65 -9.66 4.01
N MET A 4 19.28 -9.33 3.89
CA MET A 4 19.10 -9.21 3.48
C MET A 4 19.08 -8.79 3.08
N CYS A 5 19.37 -8.52 3.18
CA CYS A 5 18.98 -8.65 2.86
C CYS A 5 18.93 -8.11 2.42
N ILE A 6 19.24 -7.87 2.14
CA ILE A 6 18.91 -7.94 1.71
C ILE A 6 19.06 -7.25 1.44
N ARG A 7 19.29 -7.05 1.44
CA ARG A 7 19.19 -6.78 1.30
C ARG A 7 19.87 -6.26 0.82
N ASP A 8 20.34 -6.16 0.82
CA ASP A 8 20.53 -6.15 0.47
C ASP A 8 21.07 -5.97 -0.03
N ARG A 9 21.19 -5.87 -0.23
CA ARG A 9 21.48 -6.32 -0.67
C ARG A 9 21.50 -6.13 -1.50
N PHE A 10 21.57 -5.69 -1.92
CA PHE A 10 21.14 -5.92 -2.66
C PHE A 10 21.22 -5.31 -3.24
N THR A 11 21.51 -5.15 -3.35
CA THR A 11 21.41 -4.93 -3.91
C THR A 11 21.37 -4.48 -4.64
N ASP A 12 21.53 -4.16 -4.97
CA ASP A 12 21.38 -3.92 -5.69
C ASP A 12 21.36 -3.68 -6.46
N SER A 13 21.54 -3.60 -6.63
CA SER A 13 21.39 -3.44 -7.42
C SER A 13 20.87 -3.22 -8.16
N GLY A 14 20.89 -2.87 -8.33
CA GLY A 14 20.18 -2.74 -8.98
C GLY A 14 19.22 -2.85 -9.31
N ALA A 15 19.42 -2.38 -9.47
CA ALA A 15 18.52 -2.55 -9.81
C ALA A 15 17.59 -2.82 -9.55
N GLY A 16 17.53 -2.28 -9.52
CA GLY A 16 16.28 -2.16 -9.42
C GLY A 16 15.39 -3.26 -9.21
N THR A 17 15.39 -4.13 -10.00
CA THR A 17 14.45 -5.23 -9.84
C THR A 17 15.10 -6.33 -9.02
N LEU A 18 14.55 -6.55 -7.86
CA LEU A 18 14.95 -7.65 -7.05
C LEU A 18 14.06 -8.83 -7.39
N ILE A 19 14.64 -9.83 -8.03
CA ILE A 19 13.93 -11.06 -8.34
C ILE A 19 14.33 -12.10 -7.32
N ARG A 20 13.34 -12.60 -6.60
CA ARG A 20 13.56 -13.63 -5.61
C ARG A 20 12.54 -14.72 -5.79
N ARG A 21 12.99 -15.94 -6.01
CA ARG A 21 12.09 -17.09 -6.12
C ARG A 21 10.99 -16.88 -7.15
N GLY A 22 11.32 -16.15 -8.22
CA GLY A 22 10.36 -15.90 -9.28
C GLY A 22 9.39 -14.75 -9.01
N TYR A 23 9.53 -14.05 -7.90
CA TYR A 23 8.66 -12.91 -7.61
C TYR A 23 9.22 -11.66 -8.27
N LYS A 24 8.45 -11.10 -9.15
CA LYS A 24 8.80 -9.88 -9.86
C LYS A 24 7.85 -8.77 -9.44
N LEU A 25 8.41 -7.63 -9.06
CA LEU A 25 7.63 -6.49 -8.63
C LEU A 25 7.35 -5.55 -9.79
N PHE A 26 6.30 -4.74 -9.67
CA PHE A 26 5.98 -3.75 -10.68
C PHE A 26 5.44 -2.45 -10.07
N ARG A 27 5.56 -1.38 -10.85
CA ARG A 27 4.86 -0.12 -10.67
C ARG A 27 4.06 0.11 -11.94
N ALA A 28 2.82 0.54 -11.80
CA ALA A 28 1.98 0.84 -12.96
C ALA A 28 1.29 2.18 -12.73
N SER A 29 1.14 2.96 -13.79
CA SER A 29 0.53 4.28 -13.70
C SER A 29 -0.98 4.27 -13.76
N SER A 30 -1.58 3.10 -13.99
CA SER A 30 -3.04 2.97 -14.07
C SER A 30 -3.47 1.55 -13.79
N ILE A 31 -4.75 1.40 -13.52
CA ILE A 31 -5.38 0.09 -13.37
C ILE A 31 -5.22 -0.72 -14.65
N GLU A 32 -5.38 -0.07 -15.80
CA GLU A 32 -5.25 -0.72 -17.10
C GLU A 32 -3.84 -1.24 -17.32
N ASP A 33 -2.84 -0.44 -17.01
CA ASP A 33 -1.44 -0.85 -17.15
C ASP A 33 -1.08 -2.02 -16.25
N ALA A 34 -1.66 -2.08 -15.06
CA ALA A 34 -1.44 -3.17 -14.13
C ALA A 34 -2.21 -4.43 -14.49
N GLY A 35 -3.25 -4.30 -15.32
CA GLY A 35 -4.10 -5.41 -15.71
C GLY A 35 -5.42 -5.40 -14.94
N SER A 36 -6.42 -4.71 -15.48
CA SER A 36 -7.68 -4.48 -14.78
C SER A 36 -8.39 -5.76 -14.35
N GLU A 37 -8.39 -6.79 -15.20
CA GLU A 37 -9.07 -8.04 -14.86
C GLU A 37 -8.39 -8.78 -13.71
N ARG A 38 -7.06 -8.80 -13.73
CA ARG A 38 -6.30 -9.42 -12.63
C ARG A 38 -6.53 -8.69 -11.32
N LEU A 39 -6.57 -7.35 -11.38
CA LEU A 39 -6.85 -6.54 -10.20
C LEU A 39 -8.26 -6.79 -9.68
N ARG A 40 -9.25 -6.88 -10.56
CA ARG A 40 -10.62 -7.19 -10.17
C ARG A 40 -10.71 -8.51 -9.43
N SER A 41 -10.07 -9.54 -9.98
CA SER A 41 -10.08 -10.88 -9.37
C SER A 41 -9.44 -10.85 -7.99
N MET A 42 -8.32 -10.16 -7.86
CA MET A 42 -7.63 -10.07 -6.58
C MET A 42 -8.47 -9.32 -5.55
N LEU A 43 -9.07 -8.21 -5.92
CA LEU A 43 -9.92 -7.44 -5.01
C LEU A 43 -11.13 -8.24 -4.56
N ARG A 44 -11.79 -8.96 -5.48
CA ARG A 44 -12.95 -9.79 -5.12
C ARG A 44 -12.58 -10.86 -4.11
N GLU A 45 -11.42 -11.44 -4.24
CA GLU A 45 -11.04 -12.58 -3.42
C GLU A 45 -10.39 -12.18 -2.09
N TYR A 46 -9.61 -11.11 -2.09
CA TYR A 46 -8.77 -10.79 -0.94
C TYR A 46 -9.04 -9.46 -0.27
N ASP A 47 -9.75 -8.54 -0.91
CA ASP A 47 -10.03 -7.25 -0.28
C ASP A 47 -11.11 -7.39 0.78
N GLN A 48 -10.82 -6.95 2.00
CA GLN A 48 -11.73 -7.11 3.12
C GLN A 48 -13.06 -6.38 2.90
N ASP A 49 -13.03 -5.15 2.39
CA ASP A 49 -14.26 -4.39 2.15
C ASP A 49 -15.15 -5.06 1.11
N VAL A 50 -14.53 -5.65 0.08
CA VAL A 50 -15.28 -6.35 -0.96
C VAL A 50 -15.87 -7.66 -0.41
N ARG A 51 -15.07 -8.43 0.32
CA ARG A 51 -15.54 -9.69 0.91
C ARG A 51 -16.69 -9.47 1.90
N GLU A 52 -16.65 -8.36 2.61
CA GLU A 52 -17.67 -8.03 3.62
C GLU A 52 -18.79 -7.16 3.07
N ASN A 53 -18.85 -6.98 1.76
CA ASN A 53 -19.90 -6.25 1.06
C ASN A 53 -20.03 -4.78 1.46
N ARG A 54 -18.93 -4.16 1.90
CA ARG A 54 -18.93 -2.73 2.21
C ARG A 54 -18.68 -1.89 0.97
N LYS A 55 -17.92 -2.43 0.02
CA LYS A 55 -17.62 -1.75 -1.25
C LYS A 55 -17.59 -2.76 -2.38
N SER A 56 -17.95 -2.30 -3.58
CA SER A 56 -17.76 -3.07 -4.79
C SER A 56 -16.40 -2.75 -5.40
N VAL A 57 -15.90 -3.62 -6.26
CA VAL A 57 -14.66 -3.35 -6.99
C VAL A 57 -14.80 -2.07 -7.83
N SER A 58 -15.97 -1.86 -8.44
CA SER A 58 -16.21 -0.66 -9.25
C SER A 58 -16.13 0.61 -8.42
N GLN A 59 -16.63 0.58 -7.19
CA GLN A 59 -16.51 1.73 -6.29
C GLN A 59 -15.04 2.01 -5.95
N ILE A 60 -14.26 0.97 -5.69
CA ILE A 60 -12.83 1.11 -5.39
C ILE A 60 -12.12 1.74 -6.59
N PHE A 61 -12.35 1.25 -7.78
CA PHE A 61 -11.73 1.80 -8.98
C PHE A 61 -12.14 3.25 -9.22
N SER A 62 -13.40 3.57 -8.97
CA SER A 62 -13.90 4.94 -9.11
C SER A 62 -13.21 5.89 -8.14
N GLU A 63 -13.03 5.46 -6.88
CA GLU A 63 -12.36 6.25 -5.88
C GLU A 63 -10.90 6.50 -6.25
N LEU A 64 -10.22 5.50 -6.79
CA LEU A 64 -8.84 5.65 -7.23
C LEU A 64 -8.69 6.70 -8.32
N SER A 65 -9.67 6.79 -9.20
CA SER A 65 -9.59 7.68 -10.36
C SER A 65 -9.77 9.15 -10.04
N ARG A 66 -10.07 9.49 -8.78
CA ARG A 66 -10.28 10.89 -8.37
C ARG A 66 -9.00 11.72 -8.35
N SER A 67 -7.85 11.08 -8.23
CA SER A 67 -6.55 11.76 -8.17
C SER A 67 -5.52 10.93 -8.90
N PRO A 68 -4.38 11.53 -9.28
CA PRO A 68 -3.29 10.73 -9.82
C PRO A 68 -2.89 9.63 -8.83
N TYR A 69 -2.60 8.44 -9.33
CA TYR A 69 -2.25 7.32 -8.47
C TYR A 69 -1.23 6.40 -9.16
N THR A 70 -0.59 5.56 -8.35
CA THR A 70 0.32 4.52 -8.82
C THR A 70 -0.09 3.19 -8.20
N VAL A 71 -0.01 2.13 -8.98
CA VAL A 71 -0.27 0.77 -8.51
C VAL A 71 1.07 0.07 -8.28
N TYR A 72 1.25 -0.50 -7.11
CA TYR A 72 2.43 -1.28 -6.76
C TYR A 72 2.01 -2.73 -6.53
N GLY A 73 2.84 -3.65 -6.94
CA GLY A 73 2.53 -5.03 -6.67
C GLY A 73 3.57 -5.99 -7.19
N ASP A 74 3.21 -7.27 -7.17
CA ASP A 74 4.02 -8.32 -7.75
C ASP A 74 3.26 -8.95 -8.93
N GLU A 75 4.01 -9.51 -9.87
CA GLU A 75 3.43 -10.09 -11.08
C GLU A 75 2.49 -11.26 -10.79
N GLY A 76 2.71 -11.95 -9.68
CA GLY A 76 1.83 -13.05 -9.24
C GLY A 76 0.56 -12.61 -8.56
N MET A 77 0.35 -11.31 -8.38
CA MET A 77 -0.85 -10.74 -7.73
C MET A 77 -1.04 -11.25 -6.30
N ASN A 78 0.04 -11.28 -5.54
CA ASN A 78 -0.02 -11.66 -4.13
C ASN A 78 -0.09 -10.44 -3.21
N CYS A 79 0.37 -9.28 -3.69
CA CYS A 79 0.33 -8.03 -2.94
C CYS A 79 0.07 -6.89 -3.91
N ILE A 80 -0.95 -6.10 -3.63
CA ILE A 80 -1.25 -4.91 -4.45
C ILE A 80 -1.48 -3.74 -3.51
N ALA A 81 -0.89 -2.59 -3.86
CA ALA A 81 -1.08 -1.35 -3.12
C ALA A 81 -1.40 -0.23 -4.10
N PHE A 82 -2.33 0.63 -3.71
CA PHE A 82 -2.71 1.80 -4.49
C PHE A 82 -2.31 3.04 -3.71
N VAL A 83 -1.46 3.86 -4.30
CA VAL A 83 -1.01 5.11 -3.66
C VAL A 83 -1.51 6.29 -4.49
N SER A 84 -2.30 7.15 -3.87
CA SER A 84 -2.76 8.40 -4.47
C SER A 84 -1.72 9.48 -4.19
N HIS A 85 -1.38 10.27 -5.20
CA HIS A 85 -0.42 11.36 -5.03
C HIS A 85 -0.98 12.66 -5.60
N PRO A 86 -2.00 13.24 -4.94
CA PRO A 86 -2.56 14.50 -5.40
C PRO A 86 -1.51 15.61 -5.33
N PRO A 87 -1.54 16.57 -6.28
CA PRO A 87 -0.56 17.64 -6.30
C PRO A 87 -0.58 18.47 -5.01
N ASN A 88 0.60 18.76 -4.48
CA ASN A 88 0.78 19.62 -3.31
C ASN A 88 0.17 19.06 -2.00
N GLU A 89 -0.13 17.78 -1.96
CA GLU A 89 -0.66 17.13 -0.76
C GLU A 89 0.20 15.91 -0.41
N VAL A 90 0.05 15.45 0.82
CA VAL A 90 0.75 14.25 1.26
C VAL A 90 0.15 13.05 0.52
N PRO A 91 0.98 12.17 -0.05
CA PRO A 91 0.46 10.96 -0.69
C PRO A 91 -0.29 10.08 0.30
N VAL A 92 -1.27 9.36 -0.20
CA VAL A 92 -2.14 8.51 0.62
C VAL A 92 -2.10 7.08 0.08
N LEU A 93 -1.81 6.13 0.96
CA LEU A 93 -1.98 4.72 0.63
C LEU A 93 -3.47 4.43 0.74
N LEU A 94 -4.14 4.34 -0.40
CA LEU A 94 -5.59 4.18 -0.44
C LEU A 94 -6.01 2.77 -0.08
N ARG A 95 -5.22 1.79 -0.47
CA ARG A 95 -5.59 0.39 -0.24
C ARG A 95 -4.37 -0.51 -0.33
N LEU A 96 -4.34 -1.49 0.53
CA LEU A 96 -3.32 -2.54 0.53
C LEU A 96 -4.06 -3.87 0.61
N VAL A 97 -3.84 -4.73 -0.39
CA VAL A 97 -4.48 -6.04 -0.48
C VAL A 97 -3.39 -7.08 -0.55
N ILE A 98 -3.42 -8.03 0.36
CA ILE A 98 -2.36 -9.04 0.46
C ILE A 98 -2.94 -10.43 0.63
N THR A 99 -2.22 -11.41 0.09
CA THR A 99 -2.52 -12.81 0.31
C THR A 99 -1.60 -13.33 1.42
N ARG A 100 -1.90 -14.53 1.90
CA ARG A 100 -1.02 -15.19 2.86
C ARG A 100 0.38 -15.40 2.28
N ASP A 101 0.47 -15.75 1.01
CA ASP A 101 1.76 -15.96 0.33
C ASP A 101 2.61 -14.70 0.30
N ALA A 102 1.99 -13.53 0.19
CA ALA A 102 2.71 -12.26 0.20
C ALA A 102 3.45 -12.05 1.52
N VAL A 103 2.83 -12.43 2.62
CA VAL A 103 3.45 -12.31 3.93
C VAL A 103 4.56 -13.35 4.11
N MET A 104 4.27 -14.61 3.78
CA MET A 104 5.18 -15.71 4.02
C MET A 104 6.45 -15.64 3.16
N ASN A 105 6.37 -15.02 1.99
CA ASN A 105 7.48 -14.97 1.05
C ASN A 105 8.11 -13.59 0.91
N ASN A 106 7.85 -12.70 1.88
CA ASN A 106 8.42 -11.35 1.94
C ASN A 106 8.05 -10.46 0.76
N ILE A 107 7.01 -10.80 0.03
CA ILE A 107 6.54 -9.99 -1.09
C ILE A 107 6.04 -8.65 -0.58
N LEU A 108 5.28 -8.68 0.52
CA LEU A 108 4.76 -7.46 1.15
C LEU A 108 5.90 -6.53 1.56
N ASP A 109 6.94 -7.07 2.18
CA ASP A 109 8.09 -6.27 2.61
C ASP A 109 8.77 -5.60 1.41
N ASN A 110 8.88 -6.32 0.30
CA ASN A 110 9.52 -5.80 -0.90
C ASN A 110 8.67 -4.73 -1.59
N VAL A 111 7.37 -4.91 -1.64
CA VAL A 111 6.45 -3.90 -2.19
C VAL A 111 6.49 -2.65 -1.30
N TRP A 112 6.46 -2.84 0.02
CA TRP A 112 6.53 -1.72 0.96
C TRP A 112 7.84 -0.95 0.82
N ALA A 113 8.96 -1.65 0.64
CA ALA A 113 10.24 -1.00 0.43
C ALA A 113 10.24 -0.13 -0.84
N MET A 114 9.57 -0.60 -1.89
CA MET A 114 9.41 0.17 -3.12
C MET A 114 8.64 1.46 -2.88
N ILE A 115 7.55 1.37 -2.15
CA ILE A 115 6.72 2.53 -1.81
C ILE A 115 7.52 3.52 -0.97
N ARG A 116 8.23 3.06 0.04
CA ARG A 116 9.03 3.93 0.89
C ARG A 116 10.16 4.64 0.14
N LYS A 117 10.68 3.99 -0.87
CA LYS A 117 11.71 4.60 -1.72
C LYS A 117 11.13 5.74 -2.56
N ASP A 118 9.90 5.56 -3.04
CA ASP A 118 9.24 6.56 -3.88
C ASP A 118 8.66 7.72 -3.09
N TYR A 119 8.23 7.49 -1.86
CA TYR A 119 7.55 8.51 -1.06
C TYR A 119 8.23 8.66 0.29
N ARG A 120 8.69 9.88 0.57
CA ARG A 120 9.31 10.19 1.87
C ARG A 120 8.26 10.31 2.97
N ARG A 121 7.03 10.62 2.60
CA ARG A 121 5.91 10.79 3.52
C ARG A 121 4.72 10.06 2.96
N LEU A 122 3.94 9.48 3.84
CA LEU A 122 2.76 8.75 3.42
C LEU A 122 1.79 8.69 4.59
N VAL A 123 0.50 8.74 4.30
CA VAL A 123 -0.55 8.56 5.30
C VAL A 123 -1.54 7.52 4.80
N TRP A 124 -2.20 6.86 5.73
CA TRP A 124 -3.27 5.93 5.39
C TRP A 124 -4.17 5.72 6.59
N THR A 125 -5.35 5.18 6.35
CA THR A 125 -6.30 4.90 7.41
C THR A 125 -6.69 3.44 7.39
N ALA A 126 -7.13 2.94 8.54
CA ALA A 126 -7.66 1.59 8.66
C ALA A 126 -8.76 1.57 9.72
N ARG A 127 -9.71 0.67 9.52
CA ARG A 127 -10.78 0.45 10.50
C ARG A 127 -10.22 -0.36 11.67
N ALA A 128 -10.90 -0.27 12.81
CA ALA A 128 -10.49 -1.04 14.00
C ALA A 128 -10.50 -2.54 13.75
N ASP A 129 -11.35 -3.02 12.83
CA ASP A 129 -11.47 -4.44 12.50
C ASP A 129 -10.67 -4.84 11.25
N ASP A 130 -9.71 -4.01 10.84
CA ASP A 130 -8.85 -4.32 9.70
C ASP A 130 -8.02 -5.57 9.98
N GLU A 131 -8.02 -6.52 9.04
CA GLU A 131 -7.30 -7.79 9.17
C GLU A 131 -5.79 -7.60 9.31
N ASN A 132 -5.28 -6.48 8.79
CA ASN A 132 -3.86 -6.20 8.77
C ASN A 132 -3.45 -5.15 9.80
N ARG A 133 -4.28 -4.98 10.83
CA ARG A 133 -4.10 -3.96 11.86
C ARG A 133 -2.69 -3.98 12.48
N ALA A 134 -2.20 -5.15 12.81
CA ALA A 134 -0.87 -5.28 13.42
C ALA A 134 0.23 -4.75 12.49
N TRP A 135 0.10 -5.05 11.19
CA TRP A 135 1.05 -4.57 10.19
C TRP A 135 1.07 -3.04 10.14
N HIS A 136 -0.10 -2.42 10.16
CA HIS A 136 -0.20 -0.96 10.11
C HIS A 136 0.54 -0.31 11.28
N PHE A 137 0.29 -0.79 12.50
CA PHE A 137 0.96 -0.24 13.68
C PHE A 137 2.48 -0.47 13.65
N GLU A 138 2.88 -1.60 13.12
CA GLU A 138 4.30 -1.96 13.06
C GLU A 138 5.09 -1.10 12.08
N HIS A 139 4.45 -0.66 11.00
CA HIS A 139 5.13 0.02 9.91
C HIS A 139 4.94 1.54 9.90
N ALA A 140 4.10 2.07 10.76
CA ALA A 140 3.88 3.51 10.86
C ALA A 140 4.82 4.12 11.89
N ASP A 141 5.21 5.37 11.68
CA ASP A 141 5.96 6.14 12.68
C ASP A 141 5.04 6.52 13.83
N GLY A 142 3.75 6.72 13.54
CA GLY A 142 2.77 7.06 14.54
C GLY A 142 1.36 6.87 14.03
N SER A 143 0.40 7.04 14.94
CA SER A 143 -1.00 6.84 14.61
C SER A 143 -1.92 7.68 15.51
N PHE A 144 -3.12 7.95 14.99
CA PHE A 144 -4.20 8.56 15.76
C PHE A 144 -5.44 7.73 15.57
N THR A 145 -6.13 7.41 16.68
CA THR A 145 -7.36 6.63 16.63
C THR A 145 -8.54 7.49 17.05
N ARG A 146 -9.60 7.47 16.27
CA ARG A 146 -10.80 8.24 16.51
C ARG A 146 -11.99 7.55 15.85
N ASN A 147 -13.06 7.35 16.61
CA ASN A 147 -14.28 6.75 16.09
C ASN A 147 -14.06 5.42 15.37
N ARG A 148 -13.28 4.54 16.01
CA ARG A 148 -13.03 3.18 15.52
C ARG A 148 -12.27 3.17 14.19
N ARG A 149 -11.57 4.25 13.90
CA ARG A 149 -10.74 4.37 12.71
C ARG A 149 -9.41 4.95 13.13
N SER A 150 -8.33 4.44 12.54
CA SER A 150 -6.98 4.91 12.85
C SER A 150 -6.35 5.54 11.62
N LEU A 151 -5.68 6.66 11.84
CA LEU A 151 -4.81 7.28 10.84
C LEU A 151 -3.39 6.85 11.15
N PHE A 152 -2.68 6.40 10.14
CA PHE A 152 -1.27 6.00 10.24
C PHE A 152 -0.44 6.91 9.34
N PHE A 153 0.82 7.09 9.70
CA PHE A 153 1.70 7.92 8.89
C PHE A 153 3.17 7.54 9.10
N TYR A 154 3.98 7.89 8.11
CA TYR A 154 5.43 7.95 8.30
C TYR A 154 5.95 9.21 7.60
N GLY A 155 7.09 9.74 8.09
CA GLY A 155 7.77 10.86 7.47
C GLY A 155 7.19 12.22 7.74
N LEU A 156 6.13 12.34 8.54
CA LEU A 156 5.58 13.63 8.94
C LEU A 156 6.39 14.15 10.12
N GLN A 157 6.81 15.41 10.06
CA GLN A 157 7.84 15.94 10.92
C GLN A 157 7.33 16.67 12.14
N ASP A 158 6.13 17.24 12.08
CA ASP A 158 5.62 18.03 13.19
C ASP A 158 4.13 17.83 13.42
N VAL A 159 3.66 18.26 14.58
CA VAL A 159 2.27 18.10 15.01
C VAL A 159 1.30 18.85 14.09
N GLY A 160 1.69 20.04 13.64
CA GLY A 160 0.84 20.82 12.74
C GLY A 160 0.59 20.13 11.41
N GLU A 161 1.61 19.50 10.87
CA GLU A 161 1.51 18.74 9.62
C GLU A 161 0.58 17.55 9.80
N VAL A 162 0.69 16.84 10.91
CA VAL A 162 -0.15 15.70 11.22
C VAL A 162 -1.61 16.13 11.39
N GLU A 163 -1.85 17.20 12.13
CA GLU A 163 -3.21 17.72 12.35
C GLU A 163 -3.87 18.14 11.05
N GLN A 164 -3.13 18.81 10.18
CA GLN A 164 -3.65 19.23 8.88
C GLN A 164 -4.05 18.03 8.03
N THR A 165 -3.19 17.01 8.01
CA THR A 165 -3.47 15.79 7.26
C THR A 165 -4.72 15.10 7.78
N MET A 166 -4.90 15.05 9.09
CA MET A 166 -6.09 14.48 9.69
C MET A 166 -7.36 15.20 9.24
N ARG A 167 -7.32 16.52 9.21
CA ARG A 167 -8.47 17.32 8.77
C ARG A 167 -8.81 17.07 7.30
N GLU A 168 -7.80 16.90 6.46
CA GLU A 168 -8.01 16.66 5.04
C GLU A 168 -8.63 15.28 4.77
N LEU A 169 -8.38 14.31 5.64
CA LEU A 169 -8.89 12.95 5.47
C LEU A 169 -10.26 12.74 6.14
N GLU A 170 -10.70 13.68 6.93
CA GLU A 170 -12.04 13.67 7.50
C GLU A 170 -13.05 14.16 6.49
#